data_5af33b859e83fe1732b651eaa5463e98
#
_entry.id   5af33b859e83fe1732b651eaa5463e98
#
_cell.length_a   1.000
_cell.length_b   1.000
_cell.length_c   1.000
_cell.angle_alpha   90.00
_cell.angle_beta   90.00
_cell.angle_gamma   90.00
#
_symmetry.space_group_name_H-M   'P 1'
#
loop_
_entity.id
_entity.type
_entity.pdbx_description
1 polymer ?
#
loop_
_entity_poly.entity_id
_entity_poly.type
_entity_poly.pdbx_seq_one_letter_code
_entity_poly.pdbx_strand_id
1 'polypeptide(L)'
;MLEHPSERFRLPLAGERLRCRACGNLTRFDVLATRRTVAFWHYSLAGDLAVEEEHDLGSVAEQVRCRWCGSDTQVEVVPAFGAHATTPADPRAAP
;
A
#
# COMPACT_ATOMS: atom_id res chain seq x y z
N MET A 1 -4.08 22.87 -8.74
CA MET A 1 -3.93 22.43 -8.45
C MET A 1 -3.87 21.57 -8.12
N LEU A 2 -4.02 21.68 -8.11
CA LEU A 2 -3.97 21.02 -7.85
C LEU A 2 -3.97 20.20 -7.42
N GLU A 3 -4.02 19.96 -7.29
CA GLU A 3 -4.07 19.22 -6.90
C GLU A 3 -3.82 18.53 -6.35
N HIS A 4 -3.86 18.35 -6.07
CA HIS A 4 -3.62 17.80 -5.37
C HIS A 4 -3.23 16.57 -4.91
N PRO A 5 -2.24 16.44 -4.84
CA PRO A 5 -1.75 15.15 -4.39
C PRO A 5 -2.24 14.75 -3.04
N SER A 6 -2.46 15.70 -2.26
CA SER A 6 -3.01 15.35 -0.96
C SER A 6 -4.35 14.68 -1.07
N GLU A 7 -4.95 14.77 -2.21
CA GLU A 7 -6.21 14.10 -2.41
C GLU A 7 -6.06 12.71 -2.90
N ARG A 8 -4.84 12.31 -3.13
CA ARG A 8 -4.63 10.95 -3.52
C ARG A 8 -4.88 10.04 -2.35
N PHE A 9 -5.17 8.81 -2.69
CA PHE A 9 -5.49 7.82 -1.70
C PHE A 9 -4.25 7.48 -0.88
N ARG A 10 -4.38 7.51 0.44
CA ARG A 10 -3.30 7.14 1.34
C ARG A 10 -3.25 5.63 1.47
N LEU A 11 -2.10 5.04 1.23
CA LEU A 11 -1.93 3.61 1.39
C LEU A 11 -1.96 3.23 2.87
N PRO A 12 -2.45 2.02 3.17
CA PRO A 12 -2.50 1.57 4.57
C PRO A 12 -1.12 1.47 5.18
N LEU A 13 -1.03 1.78 6.45
CA LEU A 13 0.16 1.58 7.24
C LEU A 13 0.06 0.22 7.93
N ALA A 14 1.12 -0.14 8.66
CA ALA A 14 1.08 -1.37 9.43
C ALA A 14 -0.11 -1.32 10.39
N GLY A 15 -0.85 -2.41 10.46
CA GLY A 15 -2.04 -2.46 11.30
C GLY A 15 -3.30 -1.94 10.64
N GLU A 16 -3.20 -1.52 9.39
CA GLU A 16 -4.34 -1.03 8.63
C GLU A 16 -4.57 -1.88 7.41
N ARG A 17 -5.74 -1.76 6.83
CA ARG A 17 -6.06 -2.48 5.61
C ARG A 17 -7.09 -1.70 4.82
N LEU A 18 -7.34 -2.16 3.60
CA LEU A 18 -8.36 -1.59 2.74
C LEU A 18 -9.68 -2.31 2.91
N ARG A 19 -10.75 -1.57 2.70
CA ARG A 19 -12.10 -2.12 2.70
C ARG A 19 -12.93 -1.36 1.66
N CYS A 20 -13.73 -2.10 0.90
CA CYS A 20 -14.66 -1.47 -0.01
C CYS A 20 -16.00 -1.32 0.71
N ARG A 21 -16.45 -0.08 0.88
CA ARG A 21 -17.72 0.18 1.57
C ARG A 21 -18.90 -0.23 0.71
N ALA A 22 -18.71 -0.30 -0.59
CA ALA A 22 -19.83 -0.59 -1.47
C ALA A 22 -20.21 -2.06 -1.46
N CYS A 23 -19.21 -2.96 -1.37
CA CYS A 23 -19.51 -4.39 -1.46
C CYS A 23 -18.93 -5.21 -0.31
N GLY A 24 -18.17 -4.59 0.58
CA GLY A 24 -17.63 -5.30 1.73
C GLY A 24 -16.32 -6.03 1.46
N ASN A 25 -15.75 -5.86 0.29
CA ASN A 25 -14.50 -6.56 -0.07
C ASN A 25 -13.38 -6.14 0.88
N LEU A 26 -12.67 -7.13 1.41
CA LEU A 26 -11.57 -6.90 2.31
C LEU A 26 -10.24 -7.43 1.80
N THR A 27 -10.23 -8.08 0.63
CA THR A 27 -9.07 -8.88 0.26
C THR A 27 -8.50 -8.61 -1.12
N ARG A 28 -9.24 -7.99 -2.04
CA ARG A 28 -8.74 -7.89 -3.41
C ARG A 28 -8.95 -6.50 -3.95
N PHE A 29 -7.84 -5.80 -4.18
CA PHE A 29 -7.86 -4.42 -4.64
C PHE A 29 -6.79 -4.25 -5.70
N ASP A 30 -7.08 -3.44 -6.70
CA ASP A 30 -6.09 -3.03 -7.68
C ASP A 30 -5.56 -1.68 -7.25
N VAL A 31 -4.26 -1.56 -7.13
CA VAL A 31 -3.60 -0.34 -6.64
C VAL A 31 -2.62 0.13 -7.70
N LEU A 32 -2.84 1.34 -8.18
CA LEU A 32 -1.87 2.01 -9.03
C LEU A 32 -1.12 2.99 -8.17
N ALA A 33 0.18 2.76 -8.01
CA ALA A 33 0.97 3.56 -7.07
C ALA A 33 2.31 3.90 -7.68
N THR A 34 2.86 5.01 -7.22
CA THR A 34 4.21 5.42 -7.56
C THR A 34 5.06 5.31 -6.32
N ARG A 35 6.20 4.69 -6.46
CA ARG A 35 7.11 4.49 -5.34
C ARG A 35 8.42 5.16 -5.65
N ARG A 36 8.95 5.88 -4.68
CA ARG A 36 10.18 6.61 -4.86
C ARG A 36 11.27 5.98 -4.00
N THR A 37 12.39 5.65 -4.64
CA THR A 37 13.49 5.02 -3.92
C THR A 37 14.80 5.68 -4.30
N VAL A 38 15.79 5.57 -3.43
CA VAL A 38 17.16 5.90 -3.76
C VAL A 38 17.98 4.66 -3.46
N ALA A 39 18.94 4.36 -4.34
CA ALA A 39 19.67 3.13 -4.22
C ALA A 39 21.11 3.34 -4.68
N PHE A 40 22.02 2.57 -4.12
CA PHE A 40 23.41 2.53 -4.57
C PHE A 40 23.59 1.28 -5.42
N TRP A 41 23.80 1.48 -6.70
CA TRP A 41 23.99 0.38 -7.67
C TRP A 41 25.46 0.23 -7.97
N HIS A 42 25.94 -0.98 -7.89
CA HIS A 42 27.33 -1.28 -8.18
C HIS A 42 27.37 -2.33 -9.28
N TYR A 43 27.98 -1.96 -10.40
CA TYR A 43 28.16 -2.90 -11.50
C TYR A 43 29.57 -3.48 -11.48
N SER A 44 29.69 -4.76 -11.73
CA SER A 44 30.97 -5.35 -12.01
C SER A 44 31.44 -4.89 -13.38
N LEU A 45 32.70 -5.09 -13.67
CA LEU A 45 33.20 -4.73 -15.00
C LEU A 45 32.55 -5.57 -16.09
N ALA A 46 32.01 -6.73 -15.75
CA ALA A 46 31.30 -7.57 -16.70
C ALA A 46 29.85 -7.17 -16.88
N GLY A 47 29.36 -6.20 -16.09
CA GLY A 47 28.01 -5.72 -16.26
C GLY A 47 26.99 -6.31 -15.29
N ASP A 48 27.43 -7.05 -14.29
CA ASP A 48 26.51 -7.61 -13.31
C ASP A 48 26.18 -6.57 -12.26
N LEU A 49 24.90 -6.40 -11.97
CA LEU A 49 24.41 -5.40 -11.03
C LEU A 49 24.29 -5.98 -9.63
N ALA A 50 24.82 -5.24 -8.66
CA ALA A 50 24.55 -5.50 -7.25
C ALA A 50 23.96 -4.24 -6.65
N VAL A 51 22.80 -4.37 -6.00
CA VAL A 51 22.18 -3.25 -5.29
C VAL A 51 22.68 -3.35 -3.85
N GLU A 52 23.52 -2.40 -3.46
CA GLU A 52 24.19 -2.50 -2.17
C GLU A 52 23.44 -1.74 -1.08
N GLU A 53 22.66 -0.73 -1.45
CA GLU A 53 21.84 -0.01 -0.51
C GLU A 53 20.57 0.38 -1.22
N GLU A 54 19.47 0.35 -0.50
CA GLU A 54 18.22 0.82 -1.07
C GLU A 54 17.38 1.40 0.05
N HIS A 55 16.85 2.61 -0.18
CA HIS A 55 16.00 3.28 0.78
C HIS A 55 14.70 3.67 0.10
N ASP A 56 13.58 3.40 0.77
CA ASP A 56 12.27 3.76 0.27
C ASP A 56 11.94 5.15 0.77
N LEU A 57 11.69 6.08 -0.14
CA LEU A 57 11.41 7.46 0.19
C LEU A 57 9.92 7.76 0.23
N GLY A 58 9.09 6.74 0.00
CA GLY A 58 7.66 6.91 0.11
C GLY A 58 6.92 6.43 -1.12
N SER A 59 5.63 6.21 -0.95
CA SER A 59 4.75 5.75 -2.02
C SER A 59 3.50 6.61 -2.03
N VAL A 60 2.98 6.85 -3.22
CA VAL A 60 1.74 7.57 -3.41
C VAL A 60 0.81 6.71 -4.23
N ALA A 61 -0.37 6.45 -3.71
CA ALA A 61 -1.38 5.71 -4.45
C ALA A 61 -2.13 6.69 -5.33
N GLU A 62 -2.12 6.44 -6.62
CA GLU A 62 -2.79 7.29 -7.57
C GLU A 62 -4.22 6.84 -7.81
N GLN A 63 -4.48 5.55 -7.65
CA GLN A 63 -5.82 5.01 -7.80
C GLN A 63 -5.90 3.70 -7.04
N VAL A 64 -6.98 3.51 -6.33
CA VAL A 64 -7.28 2.26 -5.66
C VAL A 64 -8.69 1.87 -6.05
N ARG A 65 -8.85 0.65 -6.50
CA ARG A 65 -10.12 0.18 -7.02
C ARG A 65 -10.45 -1.18 -6.41
N CYS A 66 -11.70 -1.35 -6.02
CA CYS A 66 -12.17 -2.65 -5.57
C CYS A 66 -12.19 -3.60 -6.77
N ARG A 67 -11.56 -4.74 -6.61
CA ARG A 67 -11.48 -5.69 -7.71
C ARG A 67 -12.80 -6.37 -7.99
N TRP A 68 -13.68 -6.42 -7.00
CA TRP A 68 -14.94 -7.15 -7.14
C TRP A 68 -16.03 -6.30 -7.77
N CYS A 69 -16.25 -5.10 -7.25
CA CYS A 69 -17.34 -4.28 -7.74
C CYS A 69 -16.87 -3.12 -8.62
N GLY A 70 -15.57 -2.90 -8.71
CA GLY A 70 -15.03 -1.87 -9.58
C GLY A 70 -15.05 -0.47 -9.02
N SER A 71 -15.52 -0.28 -7.81
CA SER A 71 -15.61 1.05 -7.24
C SER A 71 -14.23 1.60 -6.92
N ASP A 72 -13.98 2.83 -7.29
CA ASP A 72 -12.75 3.52 -6.92
C ASP A 72 -13.03 4.69 -5.98
N THR A 73 -14.26 4.88 -5.56
CA THR A 73 -14.61 5.96 -4.64
C THR A 73 -15.04 5.46 -3.27
N GLN A 74 -15.23 4.15 -3.11
CA GLN A 74 -15.75 3.59 -1.88
C GLN A 74 -14.71 2.78 -1.12
N VAL A 75 -13.46 2.80 -1.56
CA VAL A 75 -12.39 2.10 -0.86
C VAL A 75 -11.85 3.00 0.24
N GLU A 76 -11.72 2.45 1.42
CA GLU A 76 -11.26 3.21 2.58
C GLU A 76 -10.21 2.44 3.33
N VAL A 77 -9.45 3.14 4.17
CA VAL A 77 -8.45 2.55 5.04
C VAL A 77 -9.10 2.34 6.40
N VAL A 78 -9.03 1.12 6.89
CA VAL A 78 -9.64 0.78 8.18
C VAL A 78 -8.61 0.03 9.01
N PRO A 79 -8.83 -0.08 10.33
CA PRO A 79 -7.95 -0.91 11.15
C PRO A 79 -8.02 -2.36 10.71
N ALA A 80 -6.87 -3.00 10.67
CA ALA A 80 -6.81 -4.37 10.18
C ALA A 80 -7.45 -5.35 11.15
N PHE A 81 -7.49 -5.02 12.42
CA PHE A 81 -7.96 -5.94 13.43
C PHE A 81 -9.30 -5.55 14.00
N GLY A 82 -9.95 -4.59 13.39
CA GLY A 82 -11.22 -4.17 13.91
C GLY A 82 -11.08 -3.34 15.14
N ALA A 83 -12.22 -3.06 15.77
CA ALA A 83 -12.23 -2.14 16.88
C ALA A 83 -11.53 -2.68 18.09
N HIS A 84 -11.56 -3.97 18.27
CA HIS A 84 -10.95 -4.53 19.47
C HIS A 84 -9.56 -5.01 19.21
N ALA A 85 -9.09 -4.96 18.11
CA ALA A 85 -7.73 -5.16 17.71
C ALA A 85 -6.83 -5.70 18.77
N THR A 86 -7.16 -6.54 19.47
CA THR A 86 -6.36 -6.99 20.51
C THR A 86 -5.58 -8.20 20.18
N THR A 87 -5.44 -8.15 20.16
CA THR A 87 -4.90 -8.93 19.86
C THR A 87 -3.99 -9.18 19.32
N PRO A 88 -3.59 -9.20 19.65
CA PRO A 88 -2.75 -9.36 19.11
C PRO A 88 -2.11 -10.15 18.62
N ALA A 89 -2.40 -10.37 18.86
CA ALA A 89 -1.99 -11.09 18.38
C ALA A 89 -1.66 -11.61 17.64
N ASP A 90 -1.95 -11.49 17.77
CA ASP A 90 -1.78 -11.99 17.06
C ASP A 90 -1.18 -12.12 16.33
N PRO A 91 -0.87 -12.19 16.33
CA PRO A 91 -0.43 -12.15 15.50
C PRO A 91 -0.03 -12.67 14.65
N ARG A 92 -0.34 -12.94 14.91
CA ARG A 92 -0.19 -13.43 14.21
C ARG A 92 -0.45 -13.75 13.52
N ALA A 93 -0.93 -13.57 13.92
CA ALA A 93 -1.33 -13.69 13.35
C ALA A 93 -1.49 -13.62 12.68
N ALA A 94 -1.51 -13.41 12.98
CA ALA A 94 -1.62 -13.20 12.44
C ALA A 94 -1.44 -13.32 11.87
N PRO A 95 -1.50 -13.34 11.88
CA PRO A 95 -1.25 -13.45 11.30
C PRO A 95 -0.99 -13.72 10.84
#